data_6e7a39b59fa261169e2da70d17fff6ed
#
_entry.id   6e7a39b59fa261169e2da70d17fff6ed
#
_cell.length_a   1.000
_cell.length_b   1.000
_cell.length_c   1.000
_cell.angle_alpha   90.00
_cell.angle_beta   90.00
_cell.angle_gamma   90.00
#
_symmetry.space_group_name_H-M   'P 1'
#
loop_
_entity.id
_entity.type
_entity.pdbx_description
1 polymer ?
#
loop_
_entity_poly.entity_id
_entity_poly.type
_entity_poly.pdbx_seq_one_letter_code
_entity_poly.pdbx_strand_id
1 'polypeptide(L)'
;MGDTSSLAPSAWPWLVFIAAVLAPFAMSSGGINIAILTMLFIYLSVAWNIVGGIAGQFCIGHSLFLAAGAYTSTLLSLHFGVTPWIGMFAGAAVAAVIGVLIAWLSFRYTLPPLSFALVTLALAMLGYLAISSIDLFGASRGLTLPVRGTPATYQFGADVWYYVVIALHAIGAVALSAWLYHTKVGLYLRALRDNERAAHAIGVPVLRYKMLAMAISAALTALGGTF
;
A
#
# COMPACT_ATOMS: atom_id res chain seq x y z
N MET A 1 41.07 10.69 -15.96
CA MET A 1 41.30 9.61 -15.03
C MET A 1 40.31 9.80 -13.90
N GLY A 2 39.13 9.25 -14.04
CA GLY A 2 38.03 9.33 -13.04
C GLY A 2 37.93 7.97 -12.36
N ASP A 3 38.19 7.94 -11.09
CA ASP A 3 38.18 6.79 -10.21
C ASP A 3 36.75 6.23 -10.12
N THR A 4 36.48 5.16 -10.86
CA THR A 4 35.28 4.35 -10.68
C THR A 4 35.51 3.42 -9.50
N SER A 5 35.54 3.98 -8.29
CA SER A 5 35.43 3.16 -7.09
C SER A 5 34.09 2.43 -7.19
N SER A 6 34.15 1.16 -7.54
CA SER A 6 33.07 0.20 -7.48
C SER A 6 32.39 0.31 -6.12
N LEU A 7 31.20 0.90 -6.08
CA LEU A 7 30.33 0.85 -4.91
C LEU A 7 29.94 -0.63 -4.73
N ALA A 8 30.78 -1.36 -4.00
CA ALA A 8 30.35 -2.64 -3.44
C ALA A 8 29.03 -2.38 -2.70
N PRO A 9 27.98 -3.18 -2.93
CA PRO A 9 26.71 -2.98 -2.23
C PRO A 9 26.99 -3.00 -0.74
N SER A 10 26.84 -1.83 -0.12
CA SER A 10 27.10 -1.67 1.30
C SER A 10 26.25 -2.68 2.07
N ALA A 11 26.88 -3.51 2.90
CA ALA A 11 26.18 -4.56 3.64
C ALA A 11 25.26 -3.99 4.75
N TRP A 12 25.39 -2.69 5.06
CA TRP A 12 24.64 -2.05 6.14
C TRP A 12 23.12 -2.12 6.01
N PRO A 13 22.48 -2.01 4.80
CA PRO A 13 21.03 -2.13 4.69
C PRO A 13 20.55 -3.53 5.09
N TRP A 14 21.33 -4.57 4.75
CA TRP A 14 21.02 -5.96 5.12
C TRP A 14 21.20 -6.20 6.61
N LEU A 15 22.21 -5.59 7.25
CA LEU A 15 22.41 -5.66 8.70
C LEU A 15 21.26 -4.98 9.45
N VAL A 16 20.85 -3.79 9.02
CA VAL A 16 19.67 -3.09 9.58
C VAL A 16 18.41 -3.93 9.40
N PHE A 17 18.25 -4.55 8.24
CA PHE A 17 17.11 -5.41 7.95
C PHE A 17 17.09 -6.66 8.83
N ILE A 18 18.23 -7.37 8.98
CA ILE A 18 18.36 -8.53 9.86
C ILE A 18 18.12 -8.12 11.31
N ALA A 19 18.69 -7.01 11.76
CA ALA A 19 18.45 -6.47 13.09
C ALA A 19 16.97 -6.16 13.33
N ALA A 20 16.28 -5.55 12.36
CA ALA A 20 14.85 -5.28 12.44
C ALA A 20 14.03 -6.57 12.53
N VAL A 21 14.37 -7.63 11.79
CA VAL A 21 13.67 -8.92 11.82
C VAL A 21 13.91 -9.66 13.15
N LEU A 22 15.08 -9.53 13.75
CA LEU A 22 15.44 -10.22 14.99
C LEU A 22 15.05 -9.45 16.26
N ALA A 23 14.90 -8.14 16.18
CA ALA A 23 14.61 -7.27 17.32
C ALA A 23 13.39 -7.73 18.17
N PRO A 24 12.26 -8.17 17.61
CA PRO A 24 11.08 -8.54 18.40
C PRO A 24 11.29 -9.72 19.32
N PHE A 25 12.21 -10.63 18.97
CA PHE A 25 12.49 -11.82 19.81
C PHE A 25 13.20 -11.46 21.13
N ALA A 26 13.75 -10.24 21.22
CA ALA A 26 14.42 -9.72 22.41
C ALA A 26 13.60 -8.64 23.14
N MET A 27 12.40 -8.28 22.63
CA MET A 27 11.61 -7.16 23.15
C MET A 27 10.52 -7.60 24.13
N SER A 28 10.14 -6.72 25.05
CA SER A 28 8.92 -6.88 25.87
C SER A 28 7.64 -6.74 25.03
N SER A 29 6.50 -7.20 25.55
CA SER A 29 5.20 -7.13 24.84
C SER A 29 4.85 -5.72 24.35
N GLY A 30 5.18 -4.67 25.10
CA GLY A 30 4.96 -3.28 24.66
C GLY A 30 5.89 -2.88 23.51
N GLY A 31 7.13 -3.36 23.51
CA GLY A 31 8.10 -3.11 22.43
C GLY A 31 7.67 -3.78 21.11
N ILE A 32 7.13 -4.99 21.17
CA ILE A 32 6.63 -5.71 20.00
C ILE A 32 5.50 -4.95 19.31
N ASN A 33 4.55 -4.39 20.05
CA ASN A 33 3.45 -3.60 19.46
C ASN A 33 3.95 -2.35 18.71
N ILE A 34 4.94 -1.66 19.27
CA ILE A 34 5.58 -0.52 18.59
C ILE A 34 6.30 -1.00 17.32
N ALA A 35 6.98 -2.13 17.37
CA ALA A 35 7.67 -2.71 16.22
C ALA A 35 6.68 -3.11 15.10
N ILE A 36 5.54 -3.70 15.44
CA ILE A 36 4.46 -4.04 14.49
C ILE A 36 3.94 -2.78 13.79
N LEU A 37 3.61 -1.74 14.56
CA LEU A 37 3.15 -0.47 13.99
C LEU A 37 4.21 0.17 13.11
N THR A 38 5.47 0.14 13.52
CA THR A 38 6.59 0.67 12.73
C THR A 38 6.71 -0.06 11.39
N MET A 39 6.64 -1.40 11.40
CA MET A 39 6.68 -2.19 10.16
C MET A 39 5.48 -1.94 9.26
N LEU A 40 4.28 -1.75 9.84
CA LEU A 40 3.09 -1.37 9.09
C LEU A 40 3.28 -0.02 8.39
N PHE A 41 3.81 0.99 9.09
CA PHE A 41 4.07 2.30 8.47
C PHE A 41 5.18 2.23 7.42
N ILE A 42 6.23 1.42 7.61
CA ILE A 42 7.25 1.17 6.58
C ILE A 42 6.59 0.56 5.34
N TYR A 43 5.77 -0.48 5.52
CA TYR A 43 5.03 -1.11 4.44
C TYR A 43 4.16 -0.11 3.66
N LEU A 44 3.34 0.67 4.37
CA LEU A 44 2.46 1.68 3.76
C LEU A 44 3.24 2.78 3.03
N SER A 45 4.39 3.18 3.59
CA SER A 45 5.29 4.16 2.94
C SER A 45 5.86 3.62 1.63
N VAL A 46 6.24 2.35 1.59
CA VAL A 46 6.72 1.69 0.35
C VAL A 46 5.58 1.56 -0.66
N ALA A 47 4.37 1.20 -0.24
CA ALA A 47 3.20 1.15 -1.11
C ALA A 47 2.89 2.53 -1.72
N TRP A 48 2.92 3.58 -0.90
CA TRP A 48 2.74 4.96 -1.35
C TRP A 48 3.85 5.42 -2.30
N ASN A 49 5.10 5.01 -2.07
CA ASN A 49 6.26 5.40 -2.88
C ASN A 49 6.12 5.03 -4.35
N ILE A 50 5.32 4.03 -4.69
CA ILE A 50 5.07 3.66 -6.10
C ILE A 50 4.38 4.81 -6.84
N VAL A 51 3.36 5.41 -6.24
CA VAL A 51 2.63 6.55 -6.85
C VAL A 51 3.36 7.86 -6.59
N GLY A 52 3.79 8.13 -5.36
CA GLY A 52 4.41 9.39 -4.97
C GLY A 52 5.86 9.52 -5.45
N GLY A 53 6.66 8.48 -5.23
CA GLY A 53 8.09 8.50 -5.52
C GLY A 53 8.42 8.11 -6.96
N ILE A 54 7.94 6.95 -7.43
CA ILE A 54 8.32 6.44 -8.77
C ILE A 54 7.53 7.17 -9.86
N ALA A 55 6.20 7.31 -9.71
CA ALA A 55 5.36 7.97 -10.71
C ALA A 55 5.23 9.49 -10.53
N GLY A 56 5.71 10.07 -9.41
CA GLY A 56 5.69 11.50 -9.15
C GLY A 56 4.30 12.10 -8.95
N GLN A 57 3.30 11.30 -8.57
CA GLN A 57 1.93 11.75 -8.36
C GLN A 57 1.64 11.86 -6.86
N PHE A 58 1.46 13.07 -6.37
CA PHE A 58 1.24 13.32 -4.94
C PHE A 58 -0.19 12.97 -4.54
N CYS A 59 -0.39 11.74 -4.03
CA CYS A 59 -1.69 11.25 -3.56
C CYS A 59 -1.77 11.30 -2.03
N ILE A 60 -2.75 12.04 -1.49
CA ILE A 60 -2.99 12.14 -0.03
C ILE A 60 -4.07 11.14 0.43
N GLY A 61 -4.86 10.61 -0.50
CA GLY A 61 -6.02 9.75 -0.20
C GLY A 61 -5.73 8.28 0.03
N HIS A 62 -4.51 7.87 0.40
CA HIS A 62 -4.17 6.45 0.57
C HIS A 62 -4.93 5.75 1.69
N SER A 63 -5.43 6.50 2.68
CA SER A 63 -6.32 5.98 3.73
C SER A 63 -7.61 5.36 3.16
N LEU A 64 -8.11 5.84 2.01
CA LEU A 64 -9.26 5.24 1.34
C LEU A 64 -8.98 3.80 0.89
N PHE A 65 -7.78 3.54 0.34
CA PHE A 65 -7.41 2.20 -0.11
C PHE A 65 -7.16 1.26 1.06
N LEU A 66 -6.58 1.77 2.15
CA LEU A 66 -6.42 1.03 3.40
C LEU A 66 -7.78 0.60 3.95
N ALA A 67 -8.73 1.53 4.04
CA ALA A 67 -10.09 1.26 4.46
C ALA A 67 -10.81 0.28 3.52
N ALA A 68 -10.68 0.44 2.19
CA ALA A 68 -11.27 -0.48 1.23
C ALA A 68 -10.79 -1.91 1.44
N GLY A 69 -9.49 -2.11 1.71
CA GLY A 69 -8.93 -3.42 2.04
C GLY A 69 -9.50 -3.99 3.33
N ALA A 70 -9.45 -3.22 4.42
CA ALA A 70 -9.94 -3.62 5.73
C ALA A 70 -11.42 -4.01 5.70
N TYR A 71 -12.28 -3.13 5.19
CA TYR A 71 -13.73 -3.37 5.17
C TYR A 71 -14.13 -4.49 4.22
N THR A 72 -13.51 -4.60 3.04
CA THR A 72 -13.81 -5.71 2.10
C THR A 72 -13.46 -7.05 2.72
N SER A 73 -12.27 -7.19 3.30
CA SER A 73 -11.83 -8.43 3.94
C SER A 73 -12.71 -8.78 5.14
N THR A 74 -13.05 -7.79 5.98
CA THR A 74 -13.89 -7.99 7.16
C THR A 74 -15.32 -8.39 6.78
N LEU A 75 -15.94 -7.72 5.79
CA LEU A 75 -17.29 -8.06 5.32
C LEU A 75 -17.35 -9.46 4.72
N LEU A 76 -16.37 -9.86 3.93
CA LEU A 76 -16.27 -11.21 3.37
C LEU A 76 -16.14 -12.26 4.49
N SER A 77 -15.38 -11.94 5.53
CA SER A 77 -15.24 -12.84 6.69
C SER A 77 -16.53 -12.96 7.50
N LEU A 78 -17.25 -11.85 7.72
CA LEU A 78 -18.47 -11.84 8.53
C LEU A 78 -19.66 -12.48 7.81
N HIS A 79 -19.88 -12.17 6.52
CA HIS A 79 -21.08 -12.61 5.80
C HIS A 79 -20.89 -13.93 5.07
N PHE A 80 -19.69 -14.25 4.60
CA PHE A 80 -19.43 -15.43 3.79
C PHE A 80 -18.48 -16.43 4.47
N GLY A 81 -17.95 -16.13 5.66
CA GLY A 81 -17.00 -17.00 6.34
C GLY A 81 -15.66 -17.15 5.62
N VAL A 82 -15.37 -16.27 4.67
CA VAL A 82 -14.11 -16.29 3.90
C VAL A 82 -12.95 -15.95 4.84
N THR A 83 -11.86 -16.71 4.74
CA THR A 83 -10.67 -16.41 5.53
C THR A 83 -10.08 -15.05 5.16
N PRO A 84 -9.60 -14.24 6.11
CA PRO A 84 -8.98 -12.95 5.83
C PRO A 84 -7.80 -13.02 4.84
N TRP A 85 -7.11 -14.17 4.77
CA TRP A 85 -6.06 -14.45 3.79
C TRP A 85 -6.54 -14.37 2.33
N ILE A 86 -7.76 -14.79 2.04
CA ILE A 86 -8.38 -14.63 0.72
C ILE A 86 -9.03 -13.25 0.62
N GLY A 87 -9.66 -12.79 1.71
CA GLY A 87 -10.28 -11.47 1.80
C GLY A 87 -9.34 -10.31 1.47
N MET A 88 -8.05 -10.42 1.84
CA MET A 88 -7.05 -9.40 1.54
C MET A 88 -6.83 -9.21 0.02
N PHE A 89 -6.84 -10.29 -0.77
CA PHE A 89 -6.71 -10.18 -2.22
C PHE A 89 -7.97 -9.61 -2.87
N ALA A 90 -9.15 -9.96 -2.35
CA ALA A 90 -10.39 -9.33 -2.78
C ALA A 90 -10.39 -7.84 -2.48
N GLY A 91 -9.96 -7.45 -1.27
CA GLY A 91 -9.78 -6.05 -0.87
C GLY A 91 -8.78 -5.30 -1.76
N ALA A 92 -7.66 -5.97 -2.10
CA ALA A 92 -6.67 -5.41 -3.02
C ALA A 92 -7.26 -5.17 -4.42
N ALA A 93 -8.08 -6.11 -4.93
CA ALA A 93 -8.76 -5.95 -6.22
C ALA A 93 -9.75 -4.78 -6.20
N VAL A 94 -10.56 -4.65 -5.15
CA VAL A 94 -11.50 -3.53 -4.97
C VAL A 94 -10.75 -2.21 -4.91
N ALA A 95 -9.69 -2.12 -4.11
CA ALA A 95 -8.90 -0.91 -4.00
C ALA A 95 -8.17 -0.55 -5.31
N ALA A 96 -7.69 -1.56 -6.06
CA ALA A 96 -7.11 -1.33 -7.39
C ALA A 96 -8.12 -0.72 -8.35
N VAL A 97 -9.36 -1.22 -8.38
CA VAL A 97 -10.44 -0.65 -9.20
C VAL A 97 -10.74 0.78 -8.79
N ILE A 98 -10.89 1.06 -7.50
CA ILE A 98 -11.08 2.43 -6.98
C ILE A 98 -9.91 3.33 -7.40
N GLY A 99 -8.67 2.86 -7.25
CA GLY A 99 -7.46 3.59 -7.63
C GLY A 99 -7.41 3.89 -9.13
N VAL A 100 -7.77 2.92 -9.98
CA VAL A 100 -7.87 3.12 -11.43
C VAL A 100 -8.93 4.16 -11.79
N LEU A 101 -10.11 4.10 -11.16
CA LEU A 101 -11.18 5.06 -11.40
C LEU A 101 -10.78 6.48 -11.01
N ILE A 102 -10.15 6.64 -9.85
CA ILE A 102 -9.62 7.95 -9.40
C ILE A 102 -8.55 8.47 -10.37
N ALA A 103 -7.61 7.61 -10.76
CA ALA A 103 -6.55 7.96 -11.68
C ALA A 103 -7.11 8.30 -13.08
N TRP A 104 -8.05 7.50 -13.57
CA TRP A 104 -8.69 7.74 -14.86
C TRP A 104 -9.42 9.09 -14.88
N LEU A 105 -10.24 9.35 -13.86
CA LEU A 105 -10.97 10.62 -13.75
C LEU A 105 -10.01 11.81 -13.68
N SER A 106 -8.98 11.72 -12.85
CA SER A 106 -8.05 12.81 -12.60
C SER A 106 -7.14 13.09 -13.81
N PHE A 107 -6.55 12.06 -14.40
CA PHE A 107 -5.54 12.24 -15.45
C PHE A 107 -6.13 12.36 -16.85
N ARG A 108 -7.37 11.91 -17.07
CA ARG A 108 -8.08 12.18 -18.32
C ARG A 108 -8.33 13.67 -18.51
N TYR A 109 -8.59 14.40 -17.43
CA TYR A 109 -8.80 15.85 -17.44
C TYR A 109 -7.54 16.65 -17.14
N THR A 110 -6.37 16.02 -17.18
CA THR A 110 -5.06 16.67 -17.01
C THR A 110 -4.96 17.56 -15.78
N LEU A 111 -5.48 17.07 -14.64
CA LEU A 111 -5.45 17.83 -13.39
C LEU A 111 -4.01 18.13 -12.96
N PRO A 112 -3.72 19.37 -12.55
CA PRO A 112 -2.43 19.72 -11.95
C PRO A 112 -2.14 18.86 -10.70
N PRO A 113 -0.86 18.65 -10.34
CA PRO A 113 -0.49 17.78 -9.20
C PRO A 113 -1.15 18.17 -7.87
N LEU A 114 -1.28 19.47 -7.60
CA LEU A 114 -1.95 19.96 -6.38
C LEU A 114 -3.45 19.65 -6.39
N SER A 115 -4.12 19.85 -7.54
CA SER A 115 -5.54 19.51 -7.68
C SER A 115 -5.79 18.01 -7.53
N PHE A 116 -4.90 17.17 -8.06
CA PHE A 116 -4.97 15.73 -7.85
C PHE A 116 -4.86 15.35 -6.36
N ALA A 117 -3.93 15.96 -5.62
CA ALA A 117 -3.78 15.76 -4.18
C ALA A 117 -5.06 16.12 -3.41
N LEU A 118 -5.69 17.27 -3.73
CA LEU A 118 -6.94 17.71 -3.10
C LEU A 118 -8.13 16.81 -3.45
N VAL A 119 -8.24 16.36 -4.70
CA VAL A 119 -9.28 15.40 -5.12
C VAL A 119 -9.15 14.08 -4.37
N THR A 120 -7.92 13.54 -4.24
CA THR A 120 -7.71 12.28 -3.50
C THR A 120 -8.01 12.44 -2.01
N LEU A 121 -7.69 13.60 -1.41
CA LEU A 121 -8.07 13.91 -0.04
C LEU A 121 -9.60 13.98 0.13
N ALA A 122 -10.28 14.69 -0.77
CA ALA A 122 -11.74 14.81 -0.73
C ALA A 122 -12.43 13.44 -0.86
N LEU A 123 -11.94 12.58 -1.76
CA LEU A 123 -12.46 11.22 -1.93
C LEU A 123 -12.20 10.35 -0.70
N ALA A 124 -11.07 10.53 -0.02
CA ALA A 124 -10.81 9.84 1.24
C ALA A 124 -11.78 10.28 2.35
N MET A 125 -12.08 11.57 2.43
CA MET A 125 -13.08 12.10 3.36
C MET A 125 -14.50 11.61 3.04
N LEU A 126 -14.87 11.58 1.76
CA LEU A 126 -16.15 11.01 1.33
C LEU A 126 -16.24 9.51 1.66
N GLY A 127 -15.16 8.75 1.47
CA GLY A 127 -15.09 7.34 1.86
C GLY A 127 -15.27 7.15 3.37
N TYR A 128 -14.62 7.98 4.18
CA TYR A 128 -14.80 7.98 5.63
C TYR A 128 -16.26 8.27 6.03
N LEU A 129 -16.87 9.31 5.44
CA LEU A 129 -18.27 9.65 5.72
C LEU A 129 -19.23 8.52 5.28
N ALA A 130 -19.00 7.92 4.12
CA ALA A 130 -19.81 6.82 3.63
C ALA A 130 -19.74 5.61 4.57
N ILE A 131 -18.53 5.22 5.00
CA ILE A 131 -18.33 4.12 5.95
C ILE A 131 -19.00 4.41 7.28
N SER A 132 -18.88 5.64 7.78
CA SER A 132 -19.45 6.05 9.09
C SER A 132 -20.97 6.19 9.08
N SER A 133 -21.60 6.29 7.90
CA SER A 133 -23.05 6.53 7.75
C SER A 133 -23.82 5.29 7.36
N ILE A 134 -23.19 4.29 6.75
CA ILE A 134 -23.87 3.11 6.20
C ILE A 134 -23.81 1.95 7.21
N ASP A 135 -24.95 1.40 7.59
CA ASP A 135 -25.05 0.30 8.56
C ASP A 135 -24.32 -0.96 8.13
N LEU A 136 -24.18 -1.23 6.83
CA LEU A 136 -23.42 -2.36 6.29
C LEU A 136 -21.97 -2.37 6.78
N PHE A 137 -21.37 -1.19 6.96
CA PHE A 137 -20.01 -1.01 7.47
C PHE A 137 -19.96 -0.85 9.00
N GLY A 138 -21.08 -1.07 9.70
CA GLY A 138 -21.19 -0.87 11.15
C GLY A 138 -21.33 0.59 11.58
N ALA A 139 -21.52 1.51 10.62
CA ALA A 139 -21.65 2.96 10.84
C ALA A 139 -20.56 3.48 11.81
N SER A 140 -20.94 4.30 12.78
CA SER A 140 -20.01 4.86 13.78
C SER A 140 -19.48 3.85 14.81
N ARG A 141 -20.05 2.64 14.89
CA ARG A 141 -19.60 1.56 15.81
C ARG A 141 -18.43 0.76 15.24
N GLY A 142 -18.24 0.77 13.91
CA GLY A 142 -17.29 -0.08 13.19
C GLY A 142 -17.73 -1.55 13.15
N LEU A 143 -16.89 -2.38 12.54
CA LEU A 143 -17.09 -3.83 12.46
C LEU A 143 -16.20 -4.53 13.48
N THR A 144 -16.78 -5.46 14.24
CA THR A 144 -16.05 -6.30 15.19
C THR A 144 -16.01 -7.73 14.68
N LEU A 145 -14.81 -8.29 14.58
CA LEU A 145 -14.63 -9.70 14.23
C LEU A 145 -14.73 -10.57 15.47
N PRO A 146 -15.43 -11.72 15.41
CA PRO A 146 -15.46 -12.67 16.52
C PRO A 146 -14.03 -13.23 16.75
N VAL A 147 -13.63 -13.26 18.02
CA VAL A 147 -12.34 -13.83 18.43
C VAL A 147 -12.41 -15.34 18.32
N ARG A 148 -11.76 -15.92 17.32
CA ARG A 148 -11.66 -17.36 17.08
C ARG A 148 -10.29 -17.94 17.43
N GLY A 149 -9.27 -17.08 17.55
CA GLY A 149 -7.93 -17.45 18.01
C GLY A 149 -7.19 -18.45 17.09
N THR A 150 -7.54 -18.49 15.80
CA THR A 150 -6.90 -19.43 14.85
C THR A 150 -6.10 -18.68 13.79
N PRO A 151 -4.93 -19.20 13.36
CA PRO A 151 -4.14 -18.59 12.28
C PRO A 151 -4.92 -18.46 10.97
N ALA A 152 -5.91 -19.33 10.73
CA ALA A 152 -6.79 -19.26 9.56
C ALA A 152 -7.67 -18.00 9.56
N THR A 153 -7.99 -17.46 10.73
CA THR A 153 -8.78 -16.23 10.90
C THR A 153 -7.90 -14.98 11.09
N TYR A 154 -6.62 -15.07 10.80
CA TYR A 154 -5.63 -14.00 11.00
C TYR A 154 -5.47 -13.57 12.47
N GLN A 155 -5.78 -14.50 13.39
CA GLN A 155 -5.68 -14.28 14.83
C GLN A 155 -4.64 -15.24 15.40
N PHE A 156 -3.52 -14.68 15.86
CA PHE A 156 -2.40 -15.44 16.37
C PHE A 156 -2.34 -15.38 17.89
N GLY A 157 -1.93 -16.47 18.52
CA GLY A 157 -1.84 -16.54 19.98
C GLY A 157 -0.66 -15.78 20.60
N ALA A 158 0.28 -15.30 19.78
CA ALA A 158 1.41 -14.50 20.24
C ALA A 158 1.68 -13.34 19.29
N ASP A 159 2.04 -12.17 19.86
CA ASP A 159 2.27 -10.93 19.12
C ASP A 159 3.42 -11.03 18.11
N VAL A 160 4.38 -11.93 18.37
CA VAL A 160 5.52 -12.17 17.47
C VAL A 160 5.06 -12.59 16.07
N TRP A 161 3.98 -13.38 15.95
CA TRP A 161 3.48 -13.81 14.65
C TRP A 161 2.88 -12.68 13.84
N TYR A 162 2.23 -11.70 14.48
CA TYR A 162 1.78 -10.48 13.80
C TYR A 162 2.97 -9.71 13.24
N TYR A 163 4.05 -9.61 14.02
CA TYR A 163 5.27 -8.97 13.54
C TYR A 163 5.88 -9.71 12.33
N VAL A 164 5.98 -11.03 12.37
CA VAL A 164 6.51 -11.84 11.26
C VAL A 164 5.67 -11.62 10.00
N VAL A 165 4.35 -11.63 10.12
CA VAL A 165 3.45 -11.42 8.98
C VAL A 165 3.63 -10.03 8.37
N ILE A 166 3.64 -8.96 9.18
CA ILE A 166 3.83 -7.60 8.63
C ILE A 166 5.22 -7.38 8.07
N ALA A 167 6.25 -7.99 8.66
CA ALA A 167 7.61 -7.95 8.12
C ALA A 167 7.68 -8.63 6.74
N LEU A 168 7.03 -9.78 6.55
CA LEU A 168 6.93 -10.44 5.25
C LEU A 168 6.20 -9.56 4.22
N HIS A 169 5.12 -8.89 4.61
CA HIS A 169 4.43 -7.92 3.74
C HIS A 169 5.36 -6.75 3.35
N ALA A 170 6.11 -6.21 4.32
CA ALA A 170 7.06 -5.12 4.06
C ALA A 170 8.18 -5.56 3.11
N ILE A 171 8.74 -6.75 3.31
CA ILE A 171 9.74 -7.33 2.40
C ILE A 171 9.17 -7.49 1.00
N GLY A 172 7.98 -8.08 0.89
CA GLY A 172 7.29 -8.26 -0.38
C GLY A 172 7.05 -6.93 -1.11
N ALA A 173 6.61 -5.90 -0.39
CA ALA A 173 6.39 -4.58 -0.94
C ALA A 173 7.69 -3.92 -1.43
N VAL A 174 8.78 -4.01 -0.63
CA VAL A 174 10.11 -3.52 -1.03
C VAL A 174 10.61 -4.26 -2.26
N ALA A 175 10.52 -5.59 -2.27
CA ALA A 175 10.94 -6.40 -3.42
C ALA A 175 10.15 -6.06 -4.68
N LEU A 176 8.82 -5.92 -4.57
CA LEU A 176 7.96 -5.52 -5.68
C LEU A 176 8.28 -4.10 -6.17
N SER A 177 8.48 -3.15 -5.27
CA SER A 177 8.85 -1.77 -5.61
C SER A 177 10.21 -1.70 -6.31
N ALA A 178 11.20 -2.45 -5.81
CA ALA A 178 12.52 -2.55 -6.42
C ALA A 178 12.45 -3.23 -7.80
N TRP A 179 11.71 -4.33 -7.92
CA TRP A 179 11.49 -4.99 -9.20
C TRP A 179 10.81 -4.05 -10.20
N LEU A 180 9.72 -3.38 -9.79
CA LEU A 180 8.99 -2.42 -10.62
C LEU A 180 9.91 -1.31 -11.11
N TYR A 181 10.77 -0.78 -10.23
CA TYR A 181 11.72 0.29 -10.56
C TYR A 181 12.67 -0.08 -11.72
N HIS A 182 13.10 -1.35 -11.82
CA HIS A 182 13.99 -1.85 -12.85
C HIS A 182 13.28 -2.35 -14.12
N THR A 183 11.95 -2.43 -14.14
CA THR A 183 11.16 -2.82 -15.30
C THR A 183 10.97 -1.67 -16.30
N LYS A 184 10.49 -2.01 -17.52
CA LYS A 184 10.05 -1.01 -18.51
C LYS A 184 8.96 -0.08 -17.96
N VAL A 185 8.08 -0.63 -17.12
CA VAL A 185 7.01 0.16 -16.46
C VAL A 185 7.62 1.23 -15.56
N GLY A 186 8.56 0.86 -14.69
CA GLY A 186 9.25 1.81 -13.82
C GLY A 186 10.07 2.85 -14.59
N LEU A 187 10.68 2.48 -15.72
CA LEU A 187 11.36 3.43 -16.59
C LEU A 187 10.40 4.50 -17.13
N TYR A 188 9.24 4.07 -17.65
CA TYR A 188 8.23 5.01 -18.15
C TYR A 188 7.62 5.87 -17.04
N LEU A 189 7.38 5.32 -15.86
CA LEU A 189 6.88 6.10 -14.71
C LEU A 189 7.88 7.19 -14.31
N ARG A 190 9.18 6.88 -14.26
CA ARG A 190 10.22 7.88 -13.96
C ARG A 190 10.30 8.94 -15.05
N ALA A 191 10.24 8.55 -16.33
CA ALA A 191 10.21 9.50 -17.44
C ALA A 191 9.00 10.46 -17.32
N LEU A 192 7.82 9.94 -16.96
CA LEU A 192 6.62 10.73 -16.72
C LEU A 192 6.77 11.67 -15.51
N ARG A 193 7.42 11.23 -14.45
CA ARG A 193 7.73 12.04 -13.27
C ARG A 193 8.67 13.20 -13.62
N ASP A 194 9.72 12.90 -14.37
CA ASP A 194 10.76 13.88 -14.67
C ASP A 194 10.29 14.94 -15.69
N ASN A 195 9.62 14.52 -16.77
CA ASN A 195 8.98 15.43 -17.72
C ASN A 195 7.84 14.75 -18.49
N GLU A 196 6.61 14.97 -18.05
CA GLU A 196 5.41 14.36 -18.64
C GLU A 196 5.22 14.75 -20.13
N ARG A 197 5.49 16.02 -20.48
CA ARG A 197 5.32 16.51 -21.86
C ARG A 197 6.32 15.87 -22.81
N ALA A 198 7.59 15.76 -22.39
CA ALA A 198 8.62 15.11 -23.17
C ALA A 198 8.34 13.61 -23.34
N ALA A 199 7.95 12.91 -22.27
CA ALA A 199 7.57 11.52 -22.31
C ALA A 199 6.39 11.26 -23.25
N HIS A 200 5.37 12.12 -23.23
CA HIS A 200 4.24 12.05 -24.14
C HIS A 200 4.68 12.26 -25.62
N ALA A 201 5.58 13.21 -25.89
CA ALA A 201 6.07 13.51 -27.22
C ALA A 201 6.80 12.33 -27.88
N ILE A 202 7.48 11.49 -27.09
CA ILE A 202 8.13 10.26 -27.58
C ILE A 202 7.21 9.02 -27.57
N GLY A 203 5.89 9.22 -27.35
CA GLY A 203 4.87 8.18 -27.50
C GLY A 203 4.58 7.37 -26.23
N VAL A 204 5.03 7.78 -25.04
CA VAL A 204 4.67 7.10 -23.78
C VAL A 204 3.19 7.34 -23.48
N PRO A 205 2.34 6.30 -23.31
CA PRO A 205 0.92 6.44 -22.99
C PRO A 205 0.71 6.82 -21.53
N VAL A 206 0.77 8.12 -21.25
CA VAL A 206 0.74 8.75 -19.92
C VAL A 206 -0.37 8.19 -19.03
N LEU A 207 -1.63 8.24 -19.52
CA LEU A 207 -2.80 7.82 -18.76
C LEU A 207 -2.69 6.37 -18.27
N ARG A 208 -2.27 5.46 -19.16
CA ARG A 208 -2.17 4.02 -18.84
C ARG A 208 -1.16 3.76 -17.72
N TYR A 209 0.01 4.39 -17.77
CA TYR A 209 1.05 4.16 -16.77
C TYR A 209 0.72 4.80 -15.42
N LYS A 210 0.10 5.98 -15.41
CA LYS A 210 -0.39 6.60 -14.18
C LYS A 210 -1.50 5.76 -13.52
N MET A 211 -2.45 5.25 -14.32
CA MET A 211 -3.48 4.32 -13.83
C MET A 211 -2.88 3.04 -13.26
N LEU A 212 -1.88 2.46 -13.93
CA LEU A 212 -1.20 1.26 -13.46
C LEU A 212 -0.46 1.49 -12.13
N ALA A 213 0.29 2.59 -12.01
CA ALA A 213 0.95 2.95 -10.77
C ALA A 213 -0.05 3.08 -9.61
N MET A 214 -1.19 3.75 -9.86
CA MET A 214 -2.24 3.93 -8.88
C MET A 214 -2.89 2.60 -8.50
N ALA A 215 -3.15 1.70 -9.46
CA ALA A 215 -3.69 0.37 -9.21
C ALA A 215 -2.78 -0.47 -8.31
N ILE A 216 -1.49 -0.52 -8.62
CA ILE A 216 -0.50 -1.30 -7.86
C ILE A 216 -0.36 -0.73 -6.44
N SER A 217 -0.23 0.60 -6.31
CA SER A 217 -0.10 1.26 -5.01
C SER A 217 -1.35 1.08 -4.15
N ALA A 218 -2.55 1.24 -4.72
CA ALA A 218 -3.81 1.03 -4.04
C ALA A 218 -4.00 -0.43 -3.59
N ALA A 219 -3.68 -1.40 -4.46
CA ALA A 219 -3.74 -2.81 -4.13
C ALA A 219 -2.81 -3.17 -2.97
N LEU A 220 -1.55 -2.73 -3.01
CA LEU A 220 -0.61 -2.93 -1.91
C LEU A 220 -1.11 -2.30 -0.62
N THR A 221 -1.56 -1.05 -0.67
CA THR A 221 -2.09 -0.37 0.52
C THR A 221 -3.26 -1.13 1.13
N ALA A 222 -4.15 -1.68 0.31
CA ALA A 222 -5.30 -2.46 0.75
C ALA A 222 -4.93 -3.79 1.41
N LEU A 223 -3.87 -4.47 0.95
CA LEU A 223 -3.34 -5.67 1.62
C LEU A 223 -2.96 -5.36 3.08
N GLY A 224 -2.32 -4.21 3.32
CA GLY A 224 -2.03 -3.75 4.68
C GLY A 224 -3.26 -3.36 5.49
N GLY A 225 -4.38 -3.03 4.83
CA GLY A 225 -5.64 -2.74 5.50
C GLY A 225 -6.29 -3.95 6.16
N THR A 226 -6.02 -5.17 5.67
CA THR A 226 -6.53 -6.42 6.26
C THR A 226 -5.75 -6.81 7.51
N PHE A 227 -4.49 -6.37 7.61
CA PHE A 227 -3.63 -6.59 8.78
C PHE A 227 -4.11 -5.78 9.98
#